data_72bfa54d93c63bee5f3f0637934edb57
#
_entry.id   72bfa54d93c63bee5f3f0637934edb57
#
_cell.length_a   1.000
_cell.length_b   1.000
_cell.length_c   1.000
_cell.angle_alpha   90.00
_cell.angle_beta   90.00
_cell.angle_gamma   90.00
#
_symmetry.space_group_name_H-M   'P 1'
#
loop_
_entity.id
_entity.type
_entity.pdbx_description
1 polymer ?
#
loop_
_entity_poly.entity_id
_entity_poly.type
_entity_poly.pdbx_seq_one_letter_code
_entity_poly.pdbx_strand_id
1 'polypeptide(L)'
;VFVQAGLGSLAGAVVGYFAHKYKENPPVMVVCEASAADCLYRSAMKESGELVNVGGDLETIMAGLSCGEPCNVGWKEIRAAASHYFRIEESVAADGVRVLSSPLENDPRVLSGESGAAGFGTAFELLFHKAQYQEEISSLGLNSESVLLFFNTEGVTDRKNFLKIVWEGAFAEKV
;
A
#
# COMPACT_ATOMS: atom_id res chain seq x y z
N VAL A 1 0.60 1.65 -10.52
CA VAL A 1 0.35 2.66 -9.49
C VAL A 1 -0.01 1.95 -8.21
N PHE A 2 0.74 2.18 -7.14
CA PHE A 2 0.47 1.63 -5.82
C PHE A 2 -0.11 2.74 -4.94
N VAL A 3 -1.25 2.49 -4.33
CA VAL A 3 -1.93 3.45 -3.46
C VAL A 3 -2.37 2.77 -2.17
N GLN A 4 -1.99 3.36 -1.06
CA GLN A 4 -2.40 2.91 0.27
C GLN A 4 -3.87 3.26 0.53
N ALA A 5 -4.55 2.42 1.30
CA ALA A 5 -5.94 2.62 1.66
C ALA A 5 -6.23 2.24 3.11
N GLY A 6 -6.93 3.12 3.83
CA GLY A 6 -7.72 2.75 4.99
C GLY A 6 -9.15 2.48 4.52
N LEU A 7 -10.08 3.42 4.73
CA LEU A 7 -11.47 3.23 4.24
C LEU A 7 -11.65 3.37 2.71
N GLY A 8 -10.62 3.76 1.96
CA GLY A 8 -10.63 3.78 0.50
C GLY A 8 -11.01 5.11 -0.15
N SER A 9 -11.22 6.21 0.58
CA SER A 9 -11.57 7.51 -0.04
C SER A 9 -10.46 8.05 -0.92
N LEU A 10 -9.21 8.07 -0.44
CA LEU A 10 -8.05 8.49 -1.22
C LEU A 10 -7.82 7.53 -2.38
N ALA A 11 -7.77 6.22 -2.11
CA ALA A 11 -7.53 5.22 -3.13
C ALA A 11 -8.58 5.29 -4.24
N GLY A 12 -9.86 5.43 -3.90
CA GLY A 12 -10.94 5.62 -4.87
C GLY A 12 -10.77 6.87 -5.73
N ALA A 13 -10.38 7.99 -5.14
CA ALA A 13 -10.11 9.22 -5.88
C ALA A 13 -8.93 9.05 -6.87
N VAL A 14 -7.84 8.40 -6.44
CA VAL A 14 -6.67 8.12 -7.29
C VAL A 14 -7.04 7.16 -8.41
N VAL A 15 -7.67 6.03 -8.09
CA VAL A 15 -8.10 5.01 -9.07
C VAL A 15 -9.04 5.63 -10.10
N GLY A 16 -10.07 6.34 -9.64
CA GLY A 16 -11.05 7.01 -10.51
C GLY A 16 -10.40 8.05 -11.43
N TYR A 17 -9.44 8.84 -10.89
CA TYR A 17 -8.69 9.81 -11.70
C TYR A 17 -7.93 9.12 -12.85
N PHE A 18 -7.17 8.06 -12.56
CA PHE A 18 -6.39 7.36 -13.58
C PHE A 18 -7.29 6.65 -14.59
N ALA A 19 -8.35 5.98 -14.13
CA ALA A 19 -9.33 5.34 -15.01
C ALA A 19 -9.99 6.35 -15.97
N HIS A 20 -10.42 7.51 -15.45
CA HIS A 20 -11.03 8.55 -16.26
C HIS A 20 -10.05 9.20 -17.23
N LYS A 21 -8.82 9.46 -16.79
CA LYS A 21 -7.79 10.15 -17.60
C LYS A 21 -7.27 9.28 -18.73
N TYR A 22 -7.03 8.00 -18.48
CA TYR A 22 -6.37 7.09 -19.44
C TYR A 22 -7.34 6.12 -20.13
N LYS A 23 -8.61 6.12 -19.77
CA LYS A 23 -9.73 5.40 -20.42
C LYS A 23 -9.40 4.01 -20.99
N GLU A 24 -8.83 3.98 -22.19
CA GLU A 24 -8.56 2.74 -22.92
C GLU A 24 -7.25 2.04 -22.51
N ASN A 25 -6.35 2.77 -21.86
CA ASN A 25 -5.06 2.22 -21.41
C ASN A 25 -4.68 2.74 -20.01
N PRO A 26 -5.51 2.46 -18.99
CA PRO A 26 -5.20 2.87 -17.62
C PRO A 26 -4.00 2.08 -17.10
N PRO A 27 -3.19 2.68 -16.21
CA PRO A 27 -2.14 1.95 -15.53
C PRO A 27 -2.72 0.86 -14.63
N VAL A 28 -1.95 -0.18 -14.36
CA VAL A 28 -2.29 -1.18 -13.35
C VAL A 28 -2.41 -0.49 -12.00
N MET A 29 -3.57 -0.63 -11.34
CA MET A 29 -3.89 0.00 -10.07
C MET A 29 -3.84 -1.04 -8.95
N VAL A 30 -3.01 -0.78 -7.96
CA VAL A 30 -2.75 -1.66 -6.81
C VAL A 30 -3.17 -0.95 -5.53
N VAL A 31 -4.06 -1.57 -4.77
CA VAL A 31 -4.52 -1.07 -3.46
C VAL A 31 -3.78 -1.82 -2.36
N CYS A 32 -3.19 -1.08 -1.41
CA CYS A 32 -2.42 -1.64 -0.30
C CYS A 32 -3.07 -1.28 1.03
N GLU A 33 -3.37 -2.27 1.86
CA GLU A 33 -4.00 -2.11 3.18
C GLU A 33 -3.16 -2.77 4.27
N ALA A 34 -3.28 -2.27 5.50
CA ALA A 34 -2.77 -2.97 6.67
C ALA A 34 -3.50 -4.30 6.88
N SER A 35 -2.79 -5.38 7.19
CA SER A 35 -3.41 -6.71 7.41
C SER A 35 -4.41 -6.73 8.56
N ALA A 36 -4.23 -5.85 9.55
CA ALA A 36 -5.18 -5.67 10.67
C ALA A 36 -6.47 -4.94 10.27
N ALA A 37 -6.49 -4.23 9.12
CA ALA A 37 -7.58 -3.35 8.70
C ALA A 37 -7.84 -3.45 7.17
N ASP A 38 -8.05 -4.66 6.69
CA ASP A 38 -8.08 -5.06 5.27
C ASP A 38 -9.50 -5.10 4.67
N CYS A 39 -10.31 -4.09 4.94
CA CYS A 39 -11.74 -4.08 4.58
C CYS A 39 -11.99 -4.06 3.06
N LEU A 40 -11.16 -3.38 2.27
CA LEU A 40 -11.29 -3.35 0.81
C LEU A 40 -10.79 -4.67 0.19
N TYR A 41 -9.69 -5.23 0.70
CA TYR A 41 -9.20 -6.54 0.28
C TYR A 41 -10.29 -7.61 0.47
N ARG A 42 -10.90 -7.68 1.65
CA ARG A 42 -12.00 -8.63 1.91
C ARG A 42 -13.22 -8.35 1.05
N SER A 43 -13.51 -7.11 0.76
CA SER A 43 -14.60 -6.72 -0.15
C SER A 43 -14.30 -7.17 -1.58
N ALA A 44 -13.04 -7.06 -2.03
CA ALA A 44 -12.62 -7.52 -3.35
C ALA A 44 -12.68 -9.04 -3.51
N MET A 45 -12.41 -9.78 -2.45
CA MET A 45 -12.50 -11.25 -2.43
C MET A 45 -13.94 -11.78 -2.48
N LYS A 46 -14.95 -10.91 -2.24
CA LYS A 46 -16.36 -11.29 -2.39
C LYS A 46 -16.81 -11.17 -3.83
N GLU A 47 -17.22 -12.27 -4.43
CA GLU A 47 -17.80 -12.31 -5.79
C GLU A 47 -19.02 -11.39 -5.92
N SER A 48 -19.84 -11.28 -4.87
CA SER A 48 -21.00 -10.37 -4.83
C SER A 48 -20.63 -8.90 -4.97
N GLY A 49 -19.38 -8.54 -4.61
CA GLY A 49 -18.89 -7.15 -4.57
C GLY A 49 -19.49 -6.31 -3.44
N GLU A 50 -20.10 -6.97 -2.46
CA GLU A 50 -20.58 -6.32 -1.25
C GLU A 50 -19.41 -5.87 -0.37
N LEU A 51 -19.59 -4.74 0.29
CA LEU A 51 -18.65 -4.22 1.26
C LEU A 51 -18.56 -5.11 2.49
N VAL A 52 -17.34 -5.31 2.96
CA VAL A 52 -17.05 -6.07 4.18
C VAL A 52 -16.48 -5.14 5.23
N ASN A 53 -17.16 -5.03 6.35
CA ASN A 53 -16.62 -4.35 7.53
C ASN A 53 -15.70 -5.28 8.28
N VAL A 54 -14.56 -4.76 8.72
CA VAL A 54 -13.61 -5.45 9.60
C VAL A 54 -13.74 -4.85 10.98
N GLY A 55 -14.07 -5.69 11.94
CA GLY A 55 -14.16 -5.32 13.36
C GLY A 55 -12.99 -5.86 14.17
N GLY A 56 -12.93 -5.50 15.45
CA GLY A 56 -11.88 -5.90 16.36
C GLY A 56 -10.89 -4.79 16.64
N ASP A 57 -9.71 -5.18 17.09
CA ASP A 57 -8.62 -4.26 17.35
C ASP A 57 -7.87 -3.98 16.05
N LEU A 58 -8.18 -2.89 15.39
CA LEU A 58 -7.56 -2.49 14.13
C LEU A 58 -6.14 -1.90 14.34
N GLU A 59 -5.43 -2.32 15.41
CA GLU A 59 -4.09 -1.82 15.73
C GLU A 59 -3.09 -2.11 14.61
N THR A 60 -2.46 -1.05 14.14
CA THR A 60 -1.37 -1.09 13.16
C THR A 60 -0.48 0.13 13.31
N ILE A 61 0.81 -0.02 13.01
CA ILE A 61 1.72 1.14 12.94
C ILE A 61 1.32 2.08 11.79
N MET A 62 0.60 1.59 10.80
CA MET A 62 0.01 2.38 9.71
C MET A 62 -1.27 3.07 10.19
N ALA A 63 -1.14 3.97 11.18
CA ALA A 63 -2.29 4.56 11.89
C ALA A 63 -3.31 5.24 10.96
N GLY A 64 -2.86 5.85 9.87
CA GLY A 64 -3.73 6.44 8.85
C GLY A 64 -4.52 5.42 8.01
N LEU A 65 -4.19 4.13 8.11
CA LEU A 65 -4.86 3.03 7.43
C LEU A 65 -5.72 2.17 8.38
N SER A 66 -5.73 2.46 9.67
CA SER A 66 -6.48 1.73 10.71
C SER A 66 -8.00 1.99 10.60
N CYS A 67 -8.62 1.48 9.54
CA CYS A 67 -10.02 1.69 9.23
C CYS A 67 -10.71 0.38 8.84
N GLY A 68 -11.74 0.00 9.59
CA GLY A 68 -12.48 -1.24 9.34
C GLY A 68 -13.76 -1.09 8.50
N GLU A 69 -14.21 0.15 8.24
CA GLU A 69 -15.45 0.42 7.51
C GLU A 69 -15.15 1.08 6.16
N PRO A 70 -15.37 0.37 5.03
CA PRO A 70 -15.03 0.89 3.72
C PRO A 70 -15.98 2.00 3.25
N CYS A 71 -15.41 3.00 2.55
CA CYS A 71 -16.17 4.10 1.96
C CYS A 71 -16.92 3.64 0.70
N ASN A 72 -18.25 3.70 0.72
CA ASN A 72 -19.09 3.31 -0.41
C ASN A 72 -18.76 4.04 -1.72
N VAL A 73 -18.41 5.32 -1.64
CA VAL A 73 -18.09 6.12 -2.83
C VAL A 73 -16.73 5.70 -3.41
N GLY A 74 -15.71 5.59 -2.54
CA GLY A 74 -14.38 5.14 -2.96
C GLY A 74 -14.40 3.71 -3.49
N TRP A 75 -15.18 2.83 -2.89
CA TRP A 75 -15.31 1.44 -3.32
C TRP A 75 -15.81 1.27 -4.75
N LYS A 76 -16.77 2.08 -5.18
CA LYS A 76 -17.28 2.01 -6.56
C LYS A 76 -16.18 2.20 -7.59
N GLU A 77 -15.31 3.19 -7.37
CA GLU A 77 -14.18 3.48 -8.25
C GLU A 77 -13.11 2.40 -8.16
N ILE A 78 -12.77 1.98 -6.93
CA ILE A 78 -11.77 0.93 -6.69
C ILE A 78 -12.20 -0.37 -7.36
N ARG A 79 -13.43 -0.83 -7.12
CA ARG A 79 -13.95 -2.05 -7.71
C ARG A 79 -14.00 -2.04 -9.23
N ALA A 80 -14.26 -0.87 -9.81
CA ALA A 80 -14.37 -0.73 -11.25
C ALA A 80 -13.02 -0.77 -11.98
N ALA A 81 -11.93 -0.34 -11.33
CA ALA A 81 -10.67 -0.08 -12.02
C ALA A 81 -9.40 -0.53 -11.29
N ALA A 82 -9.43 -0.89 -10.03
CA ALA A 82 -8.30 -1.53 -9.37
C ALA A 82 -8.24 -3.01 -9.73
N SER A 83 -7.04 -3.51 -10.02
CA SER A 83 -6.84 -4.88 -10.46
C SER A 83 -6.18 -5.77 -9.41
N HIS A 84 -5.43 -5.19 -8.49
CA HIS A 84 -4.68 -5.92 -7.47
C HIS A 84 -4.90 -5.31 -6.09
N TYR A 85 -4.95 -6.18 -5.09
CA TYR A 85 -5.14 -5.82 -3.70
C TYR A 85 -4.13 -6.56 -2.85
N PHE A 86 -3.39 -5.84 -2.04
CA PHE A 86 -2.45 -6.41 -1.08
C PHE A 86 -2.83 -6.00 0.34
N ARG A 87 -2.78 -6.93 1.25
CA ARG A 87 -2.75 -6.67 2.68
C ARG A 87 -1.34 -6.93 3.17
N ILE A 88 -0.76 -5.97 3.85
CA ILE A 88 0.64 -5.99 4.24
C ILE A 88 0.82 -6.03 5.74
N GLU A 89 1.86 -6.72 6.16
CA GLU A 89 2.28 -6.77 7.55
C GLU A 89 3.04 -5.50 7.95
N GLU A 90 3.19 -5.29 9.25
CA GLU A 90 3.92 -4.16 9.82
C GLU A 90 5.37 -4.05 9.31
N SER A 91 6.03 -5.21 9.10
CA SER A 91 7.39 -5.29 8.58
C SER A 91 7.52 -4.63 7.21
N VAL A 92 6.57 -4.85 6.32
CA VAL A 92 6.59 -4.31 4.94
C VAL A 92 6.51 -2.78 4.95
N ALA A 93 5.63 -2.20 5.77
CA ALA A 93 5.56 -0.76 5.93
C ALA A 93 6.83 -0.19 6.57
N ALA A 94 7.36 -0.87 7.59
CA ALA A 94 8.60 -0.47 8.26
C ALA A 94 9.82 -0.53 7.33
N ASP A 95 9.91 -1.53 6.46
CA ASP A 95 10.96 -1.62 5.44
C ASP A 95 10.83 -0.50 4.41
N GLY A 96 9.61 -0.16 4.01
CA GLY A 96 9.34 1.01 3.20
C GLY A 96 9.87 2.31 3.83
N VAL A 97 9.61 2.53 5.12
CA VAL A 97 10.14 3.68 5.87
C VAL A 97 11.67 3.68 5.89
N ARG A 98 12.31 2.52 6.16
CA ARG A 98 13.77 2.40 6.20
C ARG A 98 14.42 2.74 4.85
N VAL A 99 13.94 2.10 3.79
CA VAL A 99 14.51 2.29 2.44
C VAL A 99 14.34 3.72 1.96
N LEU A 100 13.16 4.31 2.13
CA LEU A 100 12.90 5.72 1.77
C LEU A 100 13.76 6.70 2.56
N SER A 101 14.03 6.42 3.84
CA SER A 101 14.84 7.30 4.69
C SER A 101 16.35 7.12 4.54
N SER A 102 16.79 6.02 3.94
CA SER A 102 18.21 5.67 3.76
C SER A 102 18.51 5.27 2.30
N PRO A 103 18.38 6.23 1.37
CA PRO A 103 18.56 5.96 -0.05
C PRO A 103 19.98 5.53 -0.38
N LEU A 104 20.13 4.80 -1.47
CA LEU A 104 21.43 4.42 -2.03
C LEU A 104 21.93 5.52 -2.98
N GLU A 105 23.25 5.72 -2.99
CA GLU A 105 23.96 6.61 -3.89
C GLU A 105 23.38 8.04 -3.95
N ASN A 106 22.84 8.42 -5.13
CA ASN A 106 22.32 9.76 -5.39
C ASN A 106 20.78 9.83 -5.33
N ASP A 107 20.12 8.79 -4.90
CA ASP A 107 18.67 8.80 -4.76
C ASP A 107 18.22 9.80 -3.69
N PRO A 108 17.13 10.54 -3.93
CA PRO A 108 16.68 11.52 -2.97
C PRO A 108 16.13 10.82 -1.71
N ARG A 109 16.50 11.36 -0.55
CA ARG A 109 15.92 10.93 0.71
C ARG A 109 14.45 11.35 0.80
N VAL A 110 13.56 10.39 1.07
CA VAL A 110 12.14 10.65 1.30
C VAL A 110 11.81 10.33 2.76
N LEU A 111 11.29 11.32 3.49
CA LEU A 111 10.80 11.11 4.84
C LEU A 111 9.31 10.80 4.78
N SER A 112 8.97 9.57 5.11
CA SER A 112 7.59 9.08 5.17
C SER A 112 7.29 8.51 6.56
N GLY A 113 6.05 8.68 6.99
CA GLY A 113 5.47 7.85 8.05
C GLY A 113 5.03 6.50 7.48
N GLU A 114 4.58 5.63 8.36
CA GLU A 114 4.32 4.22 8.07
C GLU A 114 3.17 4.06 7.06
N SER A 115 2.09 4.82 7.23
CA SER A 115 0.96 4.79 6.28
C SER A 115 1.36 5.29 4.89
N GLY A 116 2.18 6.36 4.83
CA GLY A 116 2.67 6.92 3.58
C GLY A 116 3.65 6.00 2.84
N ALA A 117 4.37 5.15 3.58
CA ALA A 117 5.35 4.21 3.03
C ALA A 117 4.71 2.89 2.55
N ALA A 118 3.46 2.60 2.91
CA ALA A 118 2.82 1.30 2.67
C ALA A 118 2.84 0.86 1.20
N GLY A 119 2.47 1.75 0.28
CA GLY A 119 2.48 1.43 -1.16
C GLY A 119 3.89 1.16 -1.71
N PHE A 120 4.88 1.95 -1.28
CA PHE A 120 6.28 1.74 -1.64
C PHE A 120 6.83 0.45 -1.01
N GLY A 121 6.56 0.23 0.28
CA GLY A 121 6.94 -1.00 0.99
C GLY A 121 6.42 -2.25 0.31
N THR A 122 5.16 -2.24 -0.15
CA THR A 122 4.58 -3.35 -0.93
C THR A 122 5.39 -3.65 -2.19
N ALA A 123 5.71 -2.63 -2.98
CA ALA A 123 6.49 -2.84 -4.20
C ALA A 123 7.94 -3.26 -3.89
N PHE A 124 8.54 -2.72 -2.83
CA PHE A 124 9.88 -3.12 -2.38
C PHE A 124 9.90 -4.59 -1.97
N GLU A 125 8.93 -5.04 -1.16
CA GLU A 125 8.79 -6.44 -0.74
C GLU A 125 8.71 -7.38 -1.95
N LEU A 126 7.82 -7.09 -2.90
CA LEU A 126 7.67 -7.88 -4.13
C LEU A 126 8.96 -7.99 -4.94
N LEU A 127 9.69 -6.88 -5.10
CA LEU A 127 10.86 -6.82 -5.98
C LEU A 127 12.14 -7.27 -5.28
N PHE A 128 12.28 -7.05 -3.99
CA PHE A 128 13.43 -7.47 -3.20
C PHE A 128 13.39 -8.98 -2.95
N HIS A 129 12.22 -9.52 -2.65
CA HIS A 129 11.97 -10.95 -2.45
C HIS A 129 11.36 -11.64 -3.68
N LYS A 130 11.71 -11.17 -4.88
CA LYS A 130 11.11 -11.60 -6.17
C LYS A 130 11.03 -13.10 -6.40
N ALA A 131 11.89 -13.88 -5.77
CA ALA A 131 11.84 -15.35 -5.88
C ALA A 131 10.59 -15.94 -5.20
N GLN A 132 10.03 -15.25 -4.21
CA GLN A 132 8.82 -15.66 -3.49
C GLN A 132 7.55 -15.17 -4.18
N TYR A 133 7.61 -14.03 -4.92
CA TYR A 133 6.47 -13.30 -5.47
C TYR A 133 6.42 -13.33 -7.02
N GLN A 134 6.89 -14.42 -7.63
CA GLN A 134 6.94 -14.51 -9.11
C GLN A 134 5.57 -14.43 -9.77
N GLU A 135 4.55 -15.00 -9.14
CA GLU A 135 3.18 -14.99 -9.66
C GLU A 135 2.59 -13.57 -9.60
N GLU A 136 2.76 -12.87 -8.48
CA GLU A 136 2.29 -11.50 -8.29
C GLU A 136 3.00 -10.54 -9.24
N ILE A 137 4.32 -10.63 -9.35
CA ILE A 137 5.14 -9.82 -10.27
C ILE A 137 4.70 -10.04 -11.72
N SER A 138 4.46 -11.30 -12.11
CA SER A 138 3.98 -11.65 -13.44
C SER A 138 2.56 -11.11 -13.69
N SER A 139 1.66 -11.26 -12.71
CA SER A 139 0.30 -10.75 -12.79
C SER A 139 0.24 -9.23 -12.90
N LEU A 140 1.13 -8.52 -12.19
CA LEU A 140 1.30 -7.06 -12.28
C LEU A 140 1.96 -6.62 -13.60
N GLY A 141 2.55 -7.53 -14.36
CA GLY A 141 3.31 -7.24 -15.58
C GLY A 141 4.60 -6.47 -15.32
N LEU A 142 5.18 -6.58 -14.11
CA LEU A 142 6.39 -5.85 -13.75
C LEU A 142 7.63 -6.40 -14.46
N ASN A 143 8.41 -5.48 -15.02
CA ASN A 143 9.66 -5.77 -15.71
C ASN A 143 10.64 -4.58 -15.58
N SER A 144 11.82 -4.67 -16.20
CA SER A 144 12.87 -3.62 -16.13
C SER A 144 12.45 -2.26 -16.69
N GLU A 145 11.43 -2.20 -17.51
CA GLU A 145 10.93 -0.96 -18.14
C GLU A 145 9.74 -0.37 -17.36
N SER A 146 9.30 -1.03 -16.30
CA SER A 146 8.15 -0.60 -15.52
C SER A 146 8.43 0.71 -14.77
N VAL A 147 7.49 1.65 -14.85
CA VAL A 147 7.49 2.88 -14.05
C VAL A 147 6.49 2.74 -12.93
N LEU A 148 6.97 2.85 -11.70
CA LEU A 148 6.15 2.73 -10.49
C LEU A 148 5.82 4.11 -9.91
N LEU A 149 4.56 4.34 -9.59
CA LEU A 149 4.09 5.58 -8.95
C LEU A 149 3.56 5.26 -7.56
N PHE A 150 4.02 6.03 -6.58
CA PHE A 150 3.62 5.96 -5.18
C PHE A 150 3.15 7.33 -4.68
N PHE A 151 2.34 7.32 -3.62
CA PHE A 151 1.86 8.53 -2.96
C PHE A 151 2.36 8.56 -1.52
N ASN A 152 3.29 9.46 -1.22
CA ASN A 152 3.67 9.72 0.16
C ASN A 152 2.69 10.71 0.78
N THR A 153 1.70 10.18 1.48
CA THR A 153 0.61 10.96 2.08
C THR A 153 0.81 11.28 3.54
N GLU A 154 1.89 10.80 4.13
CA GLU A 154 2.21 11.01 5.53
C GLU A 154 3.69 11.30 5.71
N GLY A 155 4.00 12.40 6.41
CA GLY A 155 5.34 12.67 6.90
C GLY A 155 5.63 11.94 8.21
N VAL A 156 6.77 12.26 8.84
CA VAL A 156 7.16 11.70 10.15
C VAL A 156 6.35 12.37 11.26
N THR A 157 5.13 11.91 11.47
CA THR A 157 4.19 12.42 12.47
C THR A 157 4.50 11.85 13.86
N ASP A 158 4.88 10.56 13.94
CA ASP A 158 5.42 9.93 15.15
C ASP A 158 6.94 9.75 15.05
N ARG A 159 7.67 10.80 15.46
CA ARG A 159 9.13 10.77 15.46
C ARG A 159 9.73 9.64 16.29
N LYS A 160 9.07 9.28 17.41
CA LYS A 160 9.58 8.24 18.31
C LYS A 160 9.52 6.86 17.61
N ASN A 161 8.39 6.55 17.01
CA ASN A 161 8.23 5.30 16.28
C ASN A 161 9.13 5.24 15.05
N PHE A 162 9.22 6.35 14.29
CA PHE A 162 10.14 6.45 13.15
C PHE A 162 11.59 6.13 13.54
N LEU A 163 12.09 6.66 14.66
CA LEU A 163 13.45 6.37 15.13
C LEU A 163 13.62 4.89 15.56
N LYS A 164 12.63 4.30 16.18
CA LYS A 164 12.64 2.86 16.49
C LYS A 164 12.72 2.02 15.22
N ILE A 165 11.95 2.37 14.18
CA ILE A 165 11.97 1.67 12.91
C ILE A 165 13.35 1.81 12.26
N VAL A 166 13.84 3.03 12.10
CA VAL A 166 15.05 3.30 11.29
C VAL A 166 16.34 2.96 12.04
N TRP A 167 16.42 3.22 13.36
CA TRP A 167 17.67 3.07 14.13
C TRP A 167 17.71 1.80 14.96
N GLU A 168 16.58 1.36 15.50
CA GLU A 168 16.52 0.22 16.41
C GLU A 168 16.06 -1.07 15.72
N GLY A 169 15.67 -1.01 14.44
CA GLY A 169 15.21 -2.17 13.67
C GLY A 169 13.84 -2.70 14.11
N ALA A 170 13.00 -1.86 14.71
CA ALA A 170 11.66 -2.27 15.11
C ALA A 170 10.86 -2.75 13.88
N PHE A 171 10.06 -3.80 14.07
CA PHE A 171 9.25 -4.44 13.02
C PHE A 171 10.07 -5.05 11.86
N ALA A 172 11.37 -5.27 12.02
CA ALA A 172 12.13 -6.06 11.04
C ALA A 172 11.72 -7.54 11.15
N GLU A 173 11.65 -8.22 10.01
CA GLU A 173 11.49 -9.67 10.03
C GLU A 173 12.69 -10.31 10.75
N LYS A 174 12.38 -11.27 11.63
CA LYS A 174 13.45 -12.03 12.29
C LYS A 174 13.96 -13.06 11.28
N VAL A 175 15.19 -12.86 10.85
CA VAL A 175 15.96 -13.83 10.05
C VAL A 175 16.18 -15.11 10.86
#